data_56a67902dde99d7983763a84f9405adc
#
_entry.id   56a67902dde99d7983763a84f9405adc
#
_cell.length_a   1.000
_cell.length_b   1.000
_cell.length_c   1.000
_cell.angle_alpha   90.00
_cell.angle_beta   90.00
_cell.angle_gamma   90.00
#
_symmetry.space_group_name_H-M   'P 1'
#
loop_
_entity.id
_entity.type
_entity.pdbx_description
1 polymer ?
#
loop_
_entity_poly.entity_id
_entity_poly.type
_entity_poly.pdbx_seq_one_letter_code
_entity_poly.pdbx_strand_id
1 'polypeptide(L)'
;MLYSYVPSSIKCKVFGVELVGLSKDSIVTIERVNEVNTFRKAQDGSHTAFTDSYGSYRVTFNIEQVSESNDFLHTIFKLHRRSGTNLVIPLDIEERAANGGTRFTSFDTFFETEPMTEFTSESGSRQWTFICNNASYQLKGTADSGFITESLRATIRLIELSQSAGIDLSNIEDMIDRGINETQARLKNLF
;
A
#
# COMPACT_ATOMS: atom_id res chain seq x y z
N MET A 1 7.37 -11.27 22.82
CA MET A 1 7.25 -11.45 21.36
C MET A 1 8.26 -10.54 20.71
N LEU A 2 9.18 -11.05 19.89
CA LEU A 2 10.21 -10.25 19.24
C LEU A 2 9.74 -9.92 17.82
N TYR A 3 9.58 -8.64 17.52
CA TYR A 3 9.26 -8.16 16.17
C TYR A 3 10.57 -7.79 15.48
N SER A 4 10.83 -8.36 14.30
CA SER A 4 12.02 -8.03 13.51
C SER A 4 11.60 -7.33 12.22
N TYR A 5 12.10 -6.11 12.03
CA TYR A 5 11.99 -5.36 10.79
C TYR A 5 13.35 -5.36 10.11
N VAL A 6 13.39 -5.80 8.86
CA VAL A 6 14.62 -5.86 8.07
C VAL A 6 14.44 -5.02 6.80
N PRO A 7 15.04 -3.82 6.72
CA PRO A 7 14.91 -2.93 5.55
C PRO A 7 15.30 -3.61 4.22
N SER A 8 16.26 -4.52 4.23
CA SER A 8 16.68 -5.28 3.03
C SER A 8 15.64 -6.29 2.52
N SER A 9 14.55 -6.50 3.26
CA SER A 9 13.43 -7.34 2.81
C SER A 9 12.51 -6.63 1.83
N ILE A 10 12.63 -5.30 1.70
CA ILE A 10 11.81 -4.51 0.79
C ILE A 10 12.42 -4.59 -0.61
N LYS A 11 11.61 -5.07 -1.56
CA LYS A 11 11.96 -5.17 -2.98
C LYS A 11 11.11 -4.24 -3.79
N CYS A 12 11.75 -3.32 -4.51
CA CYS A 12 11.10 -2.36 -5.38
C CYS A 12 11.49 -2.66 -6.83
N LYS A 13 10.50 -2.84 -7.71
CA LYS A 13 10.72 -3.13 -9.12
C LYS A 13 9.99 -2.14 -10.00
N VAL A 14 10.69 -1.64 -11.01
CA VAL A 14 10.15 -0.80 -12.06
C VAL A 14 10.42 -1.49 -13.40
N PHE A 15 9.40 -1.71 -14.24
CA PHE A 15 9.52 -2.53 -15.44
C PHE A 15 10.10 -3.94 -15.19
N GLY A 16 9.85 -4.52 -14.02
CA GLY A 16 10.38 -5.81 -13.63
C GLY A 16 11.85 -5.80 -13.19
N VAL A 17 12.55 -4.66 -13.31
CA VAL A 17 13.94 -4.48 -12.85
C VAL A 17 13.93 -4.05 -11.38
N GLU A 18 14.66 -4.76 -10.55
CA GLU A 18 14.82 -4.43 -9.12
C GLU A 18 15.69 -3.19 -8.96
N LEU A 19 15.19 -2.20 -8.22
CA LEU A 19 15.95 -1.00 -7.89
C LEU A 19 16.96 -1.31 -6.79
N VAL A 20 18.20 -0.84 -6.99
CA VAL A 20 19.31 -0.99 -6.04
C VAL A 20 19.76 0.39 -5.52
N GLY A 21 20.44 0.39 -4.38
CA GLY A 21 20.93 1.63 -3.77
C GLY A 21 19.81 2.51 -3.23
N LEU A 22 18.76 1.93 -2.69
CA LEU A 22 17.72 2.64 -1.97
C LEU A 22 18.29 3.24 -0.68
N SER A 23 17.90 4.48 -0.35
CA SER A 23 18.40 5.19 0.82
C SER A 23 17.99 4.49 2.13
N LYS A 24 18.89 4.52 3.12
CA LYS A 24 18.65 3.90 4.44
C LYS A 24 17.59 4.63 5.26
N ASP A 25 17.48 5.93 5.10
CA ASP A 25 16.61 6.78 5.94
C ASP A 25 15.15 6.70 5.51
N SER A 26 14.90 6.60 4.20
CA SER A 26 13.56 6.44 3.65
C SER A 26 13.65 5.72 2.30
N ILE A 27 13.34 4.43 2.31
CA ILE A 27 13.46 3.55 1.13
C ILE A 27 12.40 3.92 0.10
N VAL A 28 11.14 3.87 0.50
CA VAL A 28 9.98 4.14 -0.34
C VAL A 28 8.84 4.69 0.50
N THR A 29 8.16 5.68 -0.05
CA THR A 29 6.92 6.23 0.53
C THR A 29 5.78 5.97 -0.41
N ILE A 30 4.66 5.45 0.11
CA ILE A 30 3.42 5.21 -0.64
C ILE A 30 2.34 6.05 0.04
N GLU A 31 1.80 7.00 -0.68
CA GLU A 31 0.81 7.95 -0.18
C GLU A 31 -0.42 7.94 -1.10
N ARG A 32 -1.62 7.92 -0.53
CA ARG A 32 -2.85 8.07 -1.31
C ARG A 32 -3.03 9.54 -1.66
N VAL A 33 -3.28 9.84 -2.94
CA VAL A 33 -3.44 11.22 -3.43
C VAL A 33 -4.81 11.79 -3.06
N ASN A 34 -5.86 10.98 -3.19
CA ASN A 34 -7.23 11.40 -2.95
C ASN A 34 -7.78 10.84 -1.64
N GLU A 35 -8.66 11.57 -0.99
CA GLU A 35 -9.40 11.07 0.16
C GLU A 35 -10.31 9.90 -0.23
N VAL A 36 -10.39 8.88 0.63
CA VAL A 36 -11.26 7.71 0.40
C VAL A 36 -12.72 8.11 0.41
N ASN A 37 -13.10 8.98 1.35
CA ASN A 37 -14.45 9.44 1.53
C ASN A 37 -14.51 10.96 1.65
N THR A 38 -15.34 11.58 0.85
CA THR A 38 -15.64 13.00 0.95
C THR A 38 -17.07 13.18 1.44
N PHE A 39 -17.27 14.06 2.43
CA PHE A 39 -18.58 14.29 3.04
C PHE A 39 -19.10 15.67 2.65
N ARG A 40 -20.36 15.73 2.23
CA ARG A 40 -21.10 16.97 2.05
C ARG A 40 -22.25 17.04 3.05
N LYS A 41 -22.34 18.17 3.76
CA LYS A 41 -23.47 18.49 4.62
C LYS A 41 -24.43 19.38 3.84
N ALA A 42 -25.68 18.98 3.74
CA ALA A 42 -26.72 19.81 3.16
C ALA A 42 -27.33 20.80 4.20
N GLN A 43 -28.06 21.79 3.72
CA GLN A 43 -28.62 22.84 4.57
C GLN A 43 -29.72 22.31 5.52
N ASP A 44 -30.35 21.20 5.17
CA ASP A 44 -31.32 20.48 6.00
C ASP A 44 -30.71 19.62 7.10
N GLY A 45 -29.36 19.59 7.19
CA GLY A 45 -28.59 18.77 8.13
C GLY A 45 -28.28 17.36 7.66
N SER A 46 -28.74 16.95 6.49
CA SER A 46 -28.41 15.66 5.92
C SER A 46 -26.93 15.59 5.50
N HIS A 47 -26.32 14.39 5.58
CA HIS A 47 -24.94 14.14 5.19
C HIS A 47 -24.91 13.17 4.02
N THR A 48 -24.19 13.54 2.96
CA THR A 48 -23.92 12.65 1.83
C THR A 48 -22.44 12.30 1.81
N ALA A 49 -22.14 11.00 1.79
CA ALA A 49 -20.78 10.48 1.64
C ALA A 49 -20.53 10.10 0.18
N PHE A 50 -19.42 10.52 -0.37
CA PHE A 50 -18.92 10.10 -1.67
C PHE A 50 -17.66 9.28 -1.45
N THR A 51 -17.67 8.03 -1.92
CA THR A 51 -16.53 7.11 -1.79
C THR A 51 -15.77 7.06 -3.11
N ASP A 52 -14.47 7.33 -3.07
CA ASP A 52 -13.57 7.12 -4.19
C ASP A 52 -13.12 5.65 -4.19
N SER A 53 -13.70 4.87 -5.11
CA SER A 53 -13.40 3.43 -5.28
C SER A 53 -12.07 3.18 -5.99
N TYR A 54 -11.52 4.18 -6.71
CA TYR A 54 -10.28 4.07 -7.47
C TYR A 54 -9.22 4.94 -6.82
N GLY A 55 -8.34 4.34 -6.02
CA GLY A 55 -7.25 5.06 -5.38
C GLY A 55 -6.11 5.38 -6.35
N SER A 56 -5.77 6.66 -6.47
CA SER A 56 -4.48 7.07 -7.01
C SER A 56 -3.48 7.23 -5.88
N TYR A 57 -2.26 6.74 -6.10
CA TYR A 57 -1.19 6.77 -5.11
C TYR A 57 0.02 7.50 -5.66
N ARG A 58 0.66 8.27 -4.80
CA ARG A 58 2.00 8.81 -5.02
C ARG A 58 3.00 7.86 -4.41
N VAL A 59 3.93 7.39 -5.22
CA VAL A 59 5.04 6.53 -4.79
C VAL A 59 6.34 7.28 -4.98
N THR A 60 7.12 7.42 -3.92
CA THR A 60 8.38 8.13 -3.93
C THR A 60 9.50 7.19 -3.52
N PHE A 61 10.51 7.03 -4.39
CA PHE A 61 11.74 6.29 -4.11
C PHE A 61 12.87 7.27 -3.80
N ASN A 62 13.58 7.03 -2.71
CA ASN A 62 14.81 7.73 -2.41
C ASN A 62 15.98 6.83 -2.75
N ILE A 63 16.75 7.21 -3.77
CA ILE A 63 17.86 6.41 -4.32
C ILE A 63 19.15 7.16 -4.11
N GLU A 64 20.17 6.49 -3.56
CA GLU A 64 21.51 7.06 -3.38
C GLU A 64 22.03 7.59 -4.72
N GLN A 65 22.67 8.78 -4.69
CA GLN A 65 23.14 9.49 -5.87
C GLN A 65 24.07 8.63 -6.76
N VAL A 66 24.85 7.76 -6.15
CA VAL A 66 25.83 6.88 -6.83
C VAL A 66 25.22 5.60 -7.42
N SER A 67 23.92 5.37 -7.21
CA SER A 67 23.26 4.13 -7.65
C SER A 67 23.01 4.11 -9.16
N GLU A 68 23.25 2.98 -9.80
CA GLU A 68 22.95 2.71 -11.21
C GLU A 68 21.44 2.76 -11.50
N SER A 69 20.58 2.60 -10.50
CA SER A 69 19.12 2.74 -10.64
C SER A 69 18.72 4.15 -11.12
N ASN A 70 19.53 5.18 -10.83
CA ASN A 70 19.28 6.53 -11.34
C ASN A 70 19.43 6.59 -12.86
N ASP A 71 20.43 5.92 -13.44
CA ASP A 71 20.66 5.90 -14.89
C ASP A 71 19.54 5.14 -15.59
N PHE A 72 19.11 4.02 -15.00
CA PHE A 72 17.98 3.24 -15.47
C PHE A 72 16.68 4.07 -15.51
N LEU A 73 16.31 4.68 -14.39
CA LEU A 73 15.08 5.49 -14.28
C LEU A 73 15.14 6.72 -15.20
N HIS A 74 16.30 7.37 -15.30
CA HIS A 74 16.47 8.52 -16.20
C HIS A 74 16.34 8.14 -17.68
N THR A 75 16.79 6.94 -18.05
CA THR A 75 16.63 6.43 -19.41
C THR A 75 15.15 6.19 -19.73
N ILE A 76 14.38 5.60 -18.82
CA ILE A 76 12.93 5.43 -18.97
C ILE A 76 12.22 6.78 -19.03
N PHE A 77 12.60 7.72 -18.18
CA PHE A 77 12.06 9.07 -18.15
C PHE A 77 12.28 9.80 -19.50
N LYS A 78 13.49 9.72 -20.07
CA LYS A 78 13.77 10.26 -21.40
C LYS A 78 12.93 9.60 -22.50
N LEU A 79 12.75 8.29 -22.44
CA LEU A 79 11.91 7.56 -23.37
C LEU A 79 10.45 8.01 -23.28
N HIS A 80 9.93 8.14 -22.07
CA HIS A 80 8.58 8.65 -21.79
C HIS A 80 8.37 10.04 -22.42
N ARG A 81 9.32 10.96 -22.24
CA ARG A 81 9.24 12.31 -22.81
C ARG A 81 9.34 12.35 -24.34
N ARG A 82 10.14 11.46 -24.94
CA ARG A 82 10.35 11.43 -26.41
C ARG A 82 9.19 10.81 -27.18
N SER A 83 8.50 9.85 -26.57
CA SER A 83 7.45 9.09 -27.26
C SER A 83 6.19 9.91 -27.51
N GLY A 84 5.99 11.04 -26.82
CA GLY A 84 4.75 11.83 -26.89
C GLY A 84 3.49 11.05 -26.47
N THR A 85 3.67 9.78 -26.13
CA THR A 85 2.64 8.87 -25.62
C THR A 85 2.93 8.61 -24.15
N ASN A 86 1.88 8.46 -23.35
CA ASN A 86 2.02 8.07 -21.96
C ASN A 86 2.57 6.65 -21.89
N LEU A 87 3.87 6.53 -21.61
CA LEU A 87 4.48 5.25 -21.32
C LEU A 87 4.00 4.77 -19.97
N VAL A 88 3.22 3.70 -19.97
CA VAL A 88 2.73 3.05 -18.77
C VAL A 88 3.85 2.24 -18.14
N ILE A 89 4.13 2.48 -16.86
CA ILE A 89 5.25 1.90 -16.14
C ILE A 89 4.71 0.89 -15.13
N PRO A 90 4.92 -0.42 -15.29
CA PRO A 90 4.59 -1.38 -14.26
C PRO A 90 5.52 -1.20 -13.04
N LEU A 91 4.91 -1.13 -11.84
CA LEU A 91 5.58 -0.92 -10.59
C LEU A 91 5.12 -1.97 -9.58
N ASP A 92 6.06 -2.62 -8.91
CA ASP A 92 5.82 -3.64 -7.90
C ASP A 92 6.72 -3.39 -6.69
N ILE A 93 6.12 -3.30 -5.51
CA ILE A 93 6.79 -3.13 -4.24
C ILE A 93 6.33 -4.25 -3.32
N GLU A 94 7.27 -5.01 -2.80
CA GLU A 94 7.00 -6.14 -1.94
C GLU A 94 7.89 -6.10 -0.71
N GLU A 95 7.29 -6.16 0.45
CA GLU A 95 7.97 -6.42 1.70
C GLU A 95 7.97 -7.93 1.96
N ARG A 96 9.15 -8.56 1.90
CA ARG A 96 9.31 -9.99 2.13
C ARG A 96 9.52 -10.28 3.60
N ALA A 97 8.47 -10.68 4.28
CA ALA A 97 8.51 -11.17 5.64
C ALA A 97 8.09 -12.64 5.72
N ALA A 98 8.51 -13.35 6.77
CA ALA A 98 8.21 -14.78 6.95
C ALA A 98 6.71 -15.10 6.88
N ASN A 99 5.87 -14.19 7.39
CA ASN A 99 4.41 -14.33 7.44
C ASN A 99 3.67 -13.51 6.38
N GLY A 100 4.39 -13.12 5.32
CA GLY A 100 3.91 -12.19 4.29
C GLY A 100 4.04 -10.75 4.76
N GLY A 101 4.16 -9.82 3.83
CA GLY A 101 4.35 -8.40 4.07
C GLY A 101 3.41 -7.56 3.23
N THR A 102 3.61 -6.27 3.33
CA THR A 102 2.92 -5.27 2.52
C THR A 102 3.26 -5.47 1.05
N ARG A 103 2.27 -5.41 0.19
CA ARG A 103 2.45 -5.47 -1.26
C ARG A 103 1.70 -4.33 -1.95
N PHE A 104 2.40 -3.68 -2.85
CA PHE A 104 1.84 -2.65 -3.72
C PHE A 104 2.18 -2.97 -5.16
N THR A 105 1.18 -3.00 -6.03
CA THR A 105 1.37 -3.27 -7.46
C THR A 105 0.51 -2.30 -8.27
N SER A 106 1.13 -1.66 -9.25
CA SER A 106 0.42 -0.81 -10.21
C SER A 106 0.92 -1.11 -11.62
N PHE A 107 -0.03 -1.19 -12.56
CA PHE A 107 0.26 -1.32 -13.98
C PHE A 107 0.04 -0.02 -14.75
N ASP A 108 -0.49 1.01 -14.08
CA ASP A 108 -0.83 2.31 -14.65
C ASP A 108 -0.10 3.41 -13.87
N THR A 109 1.21 3.48 -14.10
CA THR A 109 2.11 4.38 -13.36
C THR A 109 2.83 5.31 -14.30
N PHE A 110 2.97 6.58 -13.90
CA PHE A 110 3.61 7.65 -14.64
C PHE A 110 4.60 8.41 -13.75
N PHE A 111 5.65 8.97 -14.35
CA PHE A 111 6.49 9.92 -13.61
C PHE A 111 5.71 11.19 -13.28
N GLU A 112 5.73 11.63 -12.04
CA GLU A 112 5.15 12.89 -11.61
C GLU A 112 6.14 14.04 -11.84
N THR A 113 7.38 13.85 -11.39
CA THR A 113 8.42 14.89 -11.48
C THR A 113 9.77 14.29 -11.85
N GLU A 114 10.61 15.11 -12.51
CA GLU A 114 12.03 14.82 -12.64
C GLU A 114 12.75 15.07 -11.29
N PRO A 115 13.66 14.20 -10.86
CA PRO A 115 14.33 14.37 -9.59
C PRO A 115 15.20 15.63 -9.57
N MET A 116 15.11 16.36 -8.48
CA MET A 116 16.04 17.45 -8.21
C MET A 116 17.46 16.89 -8.05
N THR A 117 18.42 17.57 -8.65
CA THR A 117 19.83 17.20 -8.53
C THR A 117 20.57 18.30 -7.77
N GLU A 118 21.15 17.93 -6.65
CA GLU A 118 22.00 18.82 -5.84
C GLU A 118 23.39 18.18 -5.71
N PHE A 119 24.42 18.98 -5.87
CA PHE A 119 25.79 18.54 -5.69
C PHE A 119 26.37 19.18 -4.42
N THR A 120 26.62 18.36 -3.43
CA THR A 120 27.19 18.75 -2.13
C THR A 120 28.51 18.01 -1.91
N SER A 121 29.22 18.34 -0.84
CA SER A 121 30.45 17.63 -0.44
C SER A 121 30.18 16.19 0.03
N GLU A 122 28.94 15.88 0.39
CA GLU A 122 28.50 14.55 0.82
C GLU A 122 27.58 13.95 -0.24
N SER A 123 27.57 12.61 -0.35
CA SER A 123 26.65 11.91 -1.24
C SER A 123 25.22 12.07 -0.72
N GLY A 124 24.36 12.61 -1.57
CA GLY A 124 22.93 12.75 -1.29
C GLY A 124 22.09 11.63 -1.89
N SER A 125 20.77 11.71 -1.71
CA SER A 125 19.80 10.86 -2.39
C SER A 125 19.02 11.65 -3.44
N ARG A 126 18.58 10.94 -4.50
CA ARG A 126 17.67 11.46 -5.52
C ARG A 126 16.29 10.92 -5.29
N GLN A 127 15.31 11.81 -5.36
CA GLN A 127 13.91 11.46 -5.12
C GLN A 127 13.16 11.30 -6.45
N TRP A 128 12.73 10.08 -6.74
CA TRP A 128 11.93 9.74 -7.89
C TRP A 128 10.47 9.58 -7.49
N THR A 129 9.58 10.38 -8.07
CA THR A 129 8.16 10.38 -7.72
C THR A 129 7.29 9.92 -8.89
N PHE A 130 6.39 9.01 -8.59
CA PHE A 130 5.46 8.40 -9.52
C PHE A 130 4.02 8.59 -9.06
N ILE A 131 3.11 8.77 -10.01
CA ILE A 131 1.67 8.64 -9.80
C ILE A 131 1.22 7.29 -10.32
N CYS A 132 0.60 6.51 -9.46
CA CYS A 132 0.08 5.18 -9.72
C CYS A 132 -1.43 5.23 -9.68
N ASN A 133 -2.08 4.99 -10.81
CA ASN A 133 -3.52 4.88 -10.88
C ASN A 133 -3.92 3.40 -10.78
N ASN A 134 -5.12 3.16 -10.28
CA ASN A 134 -5.69 1.81 -10.21
C ASN A 134 -4.73 0.77 -9.60
N ALA A 135 -4.08 1.13 -8.50
CA ALA A 135 -3.10 0.29 -7.83
C ALA A 135 -3.77 -0.69 -6.86
N SER A 136 -3.22 -1.90 -6.78
CA SER A 136 -3.55 -2.87 -5.73
C SER A 136 -2.61 -2.65 -4.55
N TYR A 137 -3.15 -2.23 -3.41
CA TYR A 137 -2.40 -2.01 -2.20
C TYR A 137 -2.89 -2.90 -1.07
N GLN A 138 -2.07 -3.85 -0.67
CA GLN A 138 -2.31 -4.77 0.44
C GLN A 138 -1.37 -4.42 1.58
N LEU A 139 -1.89 -3.71 2.57
CA LEU A 139 -1.15 -3.40 3.79
C LEU A 139 -1.24 -4.59 4.73
N LYS A 140 -0.09 -5.16 5.10
CA LYS A 140 0.00 -6.27 6.03
C LYS A 140 1.12 -6.05 7.03
N GLY A 141 0.84 -6.27 8.31
CA GLY A 141 1.88 -6.27 9.34
C GLY A 141 2.82 -7.48 9.18
N THR A 142 4.09 -7.28 9.47
CA THR A 142 5.13 -8.32 9.45
C THR A 142 5.12 -9.20 10.71
N ALA A 143 4.38 -8.78 11.75
CA ALA A 143 4.20 -9.55 12.96
C ALA A 143 3.41 -10.83 12.68
N ASP A 144 3.76 -11.89 13.42
CA ASP A 144 2.99 -13.13 13.41
C ASP A 144 1.52 -12.80 13.68
N SER A 145 0.64 -13.18 12.75
CA SER A 145 -0.77 -12.84 12.84
C SER A 145 -1.38 -13.61 14.01
N GLY A 146 -1.33 -13.00 15.18
CA GLY A 146 -2.01 -13.52 16.34
C GLY A 146 -3.52 -13.51 16.13
N PHE A 147 -4.22 -14.07 17.10
CA PHE A 147 -5.67 -14.22 17.21
C PHE A 147 -6.54 -13.06 16.65
N ILE A 148 -6.06 -11.80 16.78
CA ILE A 148 -6.80 -10.61 16.30
C ILE A 148 -6.98 -10.62 14.77
N THR A 149 -5.97 -11.05 14.02
CA THR A 149 -6.04 -11.05 12.55
C THR A 149 -6.94 -12.17 12.03
N GLU A 150 -6.99 -13.32 12.69
CA GLU A 150 -7.87 -14.42 12.30
C GLU A 150 -9.33 -14.11 12.61
N SER A 151 -9.62 -13.51 13.76
CA SER A 151 -10.98 -13.10 14.11
C SER A 151 -11.50 -12.00 13.19
N LEU A 152 -10.67 -11.00 12.84
CA LEU A 152 -11.00 -9.97 11.85
C LEU A 152 -11.28 -10.55 10.47
N ARG A 153 -10.46 -11.50 10.00
CA ARG A 153 -10.70 -12.18 8.71
C ARG A 153 -11.99 -12.96 8.69
N ALA A 154 -12.32 -13.65 9.79
CA ALA A 154 -13.58 -14.35 9.93
C ALA A 154 -14.77 -13.37 9.88
N THR A 155 -14.67 -12.24 10.56
CA THR A 155 -15.69 -11.19 10.56
C THR A 155 -15.88 -10.58 9.17
N ILE A 156 -14.79 -10.25 8.47
CA ILE A 156 -14.86 -9.70 7.10
C ILE A 156 -15.52 -10.72 6.15
N ARG A 157 -15.15 -11.99 6.21
CA ARG A 157 -15.79 -13.05 5.39
C ARG A 157 -17.28 -13.20 5.69
N LEU A 158 -17.69 -13.06 6.95
CA LEU A 158 -19.10 -13.09 7.32
C LEU A 158 -19.86 -11.90 6.74
N ILE A 159 -19.26 -10.71 6.75
CA ILE A 159 -19.83 -9.49 6.13
C ILE A 159 -19.96 -9.68 4.62
N GLU A 160 -18.93 -10.16 3.94
CA GLU A 160 -18.95 -10.42 2.49
C GLU A 160 -20.01 -11.45 2.12
N LEU A 161 -20.13 -12.54 2.88
CA LEU A 161 -21.15 -13.58 2.69
C LEU A 161 -22.56 -13.04 2.93
N SER A 162 -22.77 -12.21 3.94
CA SER A 162 -24.07 -11.60 4.23
C SER A 162 -24.51 -10.64 3.13
N GLN A 163 -23.58 -9.83 2.61
CA GLN A 163 -23.85 -8.94 1.47
C GLN A 163 -24.19 -9.71 0.20
N SER A 164 -23.48 -10.81 -0.07
CA SER A 164 -23.76 -11.66 -1.25
C SER A 164 -25.07 -12.45 -1.14
N ALA A 165 -25.52 -12.74 0.08
CA ALA A 165 -26.77 -13.46 0.35
C ALA A 165 -28.00 -12.56 0.53
N GLY A 166 -27.83 -11.22 0.46
CA GLY A 166 -28.90 -10.25 0.70
C GLY A 166 -29.45 -10.28 2.12
N ILE A 167 -28.66 -10.72 3.09
CA ILE A 167 -29.05 -10.82 4.50
C ILE A 167 -28.93 -9.45 5.15
N ASP A 168 -29.94 -9.02 5.85
CA ASP A 168 -29.97 -7.75 6.60
C ASP A 168 -28.90 -7.76 7.70
N LEU A 169 -28.01 -6.78 7.67
CA LEU A 169 -26.86 -6.63 8.57
C LEU A 169 -27.25 -6.19 9.99
N SER A 170 -28.52 -5.89 10.25
CA SER A 170 -28.99 -5.44 11.58
C SER A 170 -28.75 -6.45 12.71
N ASN A 171 -28.53 -7.73 12.39
CA ASN A 171 -28.23 -8.80 13.34
C ASN A 171 -26.76 -9.18 13.46
N ILE A 172 -25.86 -8.46 12.80
CA ILE A 172 -24.41 -8.77 12.83
C ILE A 172 -23.78 -8.52 14.20
N GLU A 173 -24.22 -7.49 14.93
CA GLU A 173 -23.72 -7.23 16.28
C GLU A 173 -23.94 -8.44 17.19
N ASP A 174 -25.12 -9.03 17.16
CA ASP A 174 -25.45 -10.24 17.93
C ASP A 174 -24.63 -11.47 17.50
N MET A 175 -24.27 -11.59 16.22
CA MET A 175 -23.44 -12.69 15.72
C MET A 175 -21.97 -12.51 16.09
N ILE A 176 -21.48 -11.28 16.06
CA ILE A 176 -20.10 -10.95 16.47
C ILE A 176 -19.95 -11.21 17.98
N ASP A 177 -20.87 -10.77 18.79
CA ASP A 177 -20.84 -10.99 20.25
C ASP A 177 -20.91 -12.47 20.63
N ARG A 178 -21.72 -13.27 19.93
CA ARG A 178 -21.74 -14.73 20.12
C ARG A 178 -20.41 -15.36 19.71
N GLY A 179 -19.83 -14.98 18.58
CA GLY A 179 -18.55 -15.48 18.09
C GLY A 179 -17.40 -15.15 19.05
N ILE A 180 -17.38 -13.96 19.62
CA ILE A 180 -16.37 -13.53 20.61
C ILE A 180 -16.54 -14.34 21.91
N ASN A 181 -17.75 -14.50 22.40
CA ASN A 181 -18.04 -15.22 23.64
C ASN A 181 -17.72 -16.72 23.54
N GLU A 182 -18.04 -17.37 22.40
CA GLU A 182 -17.69 -18.78 22.16
C GLU A 182 -16.16 -18.97 22.10
N THR A 183 -15.46 -18.02 21.51
CA THR A 183 -13.99 -18.10 21.40
C THR A 183 -13.31 -17.87 22.74
N GLN A 184 -13.82 -16.96 23.56
CA GLN A 184 -13.34 -16.75 24.94
C GLN A 184 -13.63 -17.96 25.85
N ALA A 185 -14.77 -18.62 25.66
CA ALA A 185 -15.11 -19.84 26.41
C ALA A 185 -14.17 -21.01 26.07
N ARG A 186 -13.80 -21.16 24.77
CA ARG A 186 -12.81 -22.16 24.33
C ARG A 186 -11.42 -21.90 24.89
N LEU A 187 -10.99 -20.64 24.97
CA LEU A 187 -9.69 -20.26 25.56
C LEU A 187 -9.64 -20.55 27.08
N LYS A 188 -10.73 -20.31 27.80
CA LYS A 188 -10.79 -20.62 29.25
C LYS A 188 -10.72 -22.13 29.55
N ASN A 189 -11.08 -22.97 28.61
CA ASN A 189 -11.03 -24.44 28.77
C ASN A 189 -9.69 -25.04 28.31
N LEU A 190 -8.75 -24.24 27.82
CA LEU A 190 -7.41 -24.64 27.37
C LEU A 190 -6.32 -24.34 28.42
N PHE A 191 -6.67 -23.65 29.50
CA PHE A 191 -5.83 -23.34 30.65
C PHE A 191 -6.53 -23.77 31.95
#